data_0d830fc250dd4ec2e1f4bcdabbdd3ea4
#
_entry.id   0d830fc250dd4ec2e1f4bcdabbdd3ea4
#
_cell.length_a   1.000
_cell.length_b   1.000
_cell.length_c   1.000
_cell.angle_alpha   90.00
_cell.angle_beta   90.00
_cell.angle_gamma   90.00
#
_symmetry.space_group_name_H-M   'P 1'
#
loop_
_entity.id
_entity.type
_entity.pdbx_description
1 polymer ?
#
loop_
_entity_poly.entity_id
_entity_poly.type
_entity_poly.pdbx_seq_one_letter_code
_entity_poly.pdbx_strand_id
1 'polypeptide(L)'
;MDKDPKRFLRYLDAERKASMLYRALAETVTGDRADALIELADIEDAHAEHWVEKLNEYGVEIPPAPTRLDPQDQKLVNTARSTGLNSVLGTLEEIEGANAGMYDDEPEALESMPIDEREHAEVFRSMQTGTTIPKITSRAATTST
;
A
#
# COMPACT_ATOMS: atom_id res chain seq x y z
N MET A 1 4.18 15.66 24.63
CA MET A 1 4.52 14.30 24.98
C MET A 1 4.93 13.52 23.75
N ASP A 2 6.11 12.92 23.83
CA ASP A 2 6.64 12.21 22.66
C ASP A 2 5.92 10.89 22.45
N LYS A 3 5.59 10.63 21.21
CA LYS A 3 5.00 9.34 20.84
C LYS A 3 6.10 8.30 20.75
N ASP A 4 5.77 7.07 21.14
CA ASP A 4 6.71 5.96 21.06
C ASP A 4 7.06 5.68 19.58
N PRO A 5 8.35 5.70 19.21
CA PRO A 5 8.74 5.39 17.82
C PRO A 5 8.38 3.96 17.39
N LYS A 6 8.08 3.08 18.32
CA LYS A 6 7.61 1.73 17.98
C LYS A 6 6.30 1.75 17.18
N ARG A 7 5.56 2.88 17.20
CA ARG A 7 4.36 3.01 16.38
C ARG A 7 4.67 2.86 14.89
N PHE A 8 5.90 3.19 14.49
CA PHE A 8 6.32 3.07 13.08
C PHE A 8 6.35 1.60 12.62
N LEU A 9 6.45 0.65 13.55
CA LEU A 9 6.38 -0.78 13.20
C LEU A 9 5.03 -1.13 12.57
N ARG A 10 3.95 -0.51 13.06
CA ARG A 10 2.63 -0.74 12.51
C ARG A 10 2.53 -0.18 11.09
N TYR A 11 3.12 0.99 10.86
CA TYR A 11 3.13 1.60 9.53
C TYR A 11 3.94 0.73 8.55
N LEU A 12 5.11 0.29 8.98
CA LEU A 12 5.95 -0.57 8.15
C LEU A 12 5.22 -1.86 7.80
N ASP A 13 4.55 -2.47 8.77
CA ASP A 13 3.79 -3.69 8.54
C ASP A 13 2.69 -3.48 7.51
N ALA A 14 1.94 -2.37 7.62
CA ALA A 14 0.87 -2.06 6.68
C ALA A 14 1.39 -1.89 5.26
N GLU A 15 2.51 -1.18 5.09
CA GLU A 15 3.09 -0.95 3.76
C GLU A 15 3.61 -2.26 3.14
N ARG A 16 4.28 -3.08 3.94
CA ARG A 16 4.79 -4.37 3.47
C ARG A 16 3.65 -5.30 3.04
N LYS A 17 2.57 -5.32 3.83
CA LYS A 17 1.40 -6.15 3.51
C LYS A 17 0.73 -5.68 2.22
N ALA A 18 0.58 -4.36 2.06
CA ALA A 18 -0.04 -3.81 0.85
C ALA A 18 0.78 -4.16 -0.39
N SER A 19 2.10 -4.01 -0.32
CA SER A 19 2.98 -4.35 -1.44
C SER A 19 2.83 -5.82 -1.84
N MET A 20 2.89 -6.73 -0.86
CA MET A 20 2.75 -8.15 -1.13
C MET A 20 1.40 -8.49 -1.73
N LEU A 21 0.34 -7.90 -1.19
CA LEU A 21 -1.01 -8.14 -1.66
C LEU A 21 -1.16 -7.70 -3.12
N TYR A 22 -0.70 -6.48 -3.43
CA TYR A 22 -0.87 -5.94 -4.79
C TYR A 22 -0.06 -6.73 -5.81
N ARG A 23 1.15 -7.19 -5.45
CA ARG A 23 1.94 -8.03 -6.36
C ARG A 23 1.26 -9.37 -6.61
N ALA A 24 0.68 -9.97 -5.57
CA ALA A 24 -0.05 -11.23 -5.72
C ALA A 24 -1.29 -11.05 -6.58
N LEU A 25 -2.04 -9.95 -6.37
CA LEU A 25 -3.21 -9.66 -7.17
C LEU A 25 -2.86 -9.38 -8.63
N ALA A 26 -1.71 -8.75 -8.88
CA ALA A 26 -1.25 -8.48 -10.25
C ALA A 26 -1.07 -9.77 -11.04
N GLU A 27 -0.75 -10.87 -10.38
CA GLU A 27 -0.61 -12.18 -11.05
C GLU A 27 -1.95 -12.78 -11.48
N THR A 28 -3.06 -12.25 -10.96
CA THR A 28 -4.40 -12.76 -11.28
C THR A 28 -5.03 -12.07 -12.47
N VAL A 29 -4.41 -11.02 -13.00
CA VAL A 29 -4.95 -10.24 -14.11
C VAL A 29 -3.84 -9.94 -15.11
N THR A 30 -4.20 -9.30 -16.23
CA THR A 30 -3.24 -8.92 -17.27
C THR A 30 -3.53 -7.48 -17.70
N GLY A 31 -2.59 -6.91 -18.47
CA GLY A 31 -2.76 -5.58 -19.06
C GLY A 31 -2.69 -4.45 -18.06
N ASP A 32 -3.50 -3.42 -18.28
CA ASP A 32 -3.44 -2.18 -17.51
C ASP A 32 -3.65 -2.39 -16.01
N ARG A 33 -4.52 -3.32 -15.64
CA ARG A 33 -4.79 -3.60 -14.23
C ARG A 33 -3.59 -4.22 -13.55
N ALA A 34 -2.91 -5.16 -14.24
CA ALA A 34 -1.69 -5.76 -13.70
C ALA A 34 -0.61 -4.71 -13.53
N ASP A 35 -0.43 -3.86 -14.55
CA ASP A 35 0.57 -2.80 -14.50
C ASP A 35 0.28 -1.82 -13.37
N ALA A 36 -0.98 -1.44 -13.20
CA ALA A 36 -1.37 -0.53 -12.13
C ALA A 36 -1.07 -1.12 -10.75
N LEU A 37 -1.40 -2.39 -10.54
CA LEU A 37 -1.14 -3.05 -9.26
C LEU A 37 0.35 -3.10 -8.93
N ILE A 38 1.21 -3.34 -9.94
CA ILE A 38 2.66 -3.33 -9.73
C ILE A 38 3.14 -1.93 -9.37
N GLU A 39 2.63 -0.89 -10.05
CA GLU A 39 3.01 0.49 -9.73
C GLU A 39 2.61 0.86 -8.31
N LEU A 40 1.41 0.46 -7.88
CA LEU A 40 0.97 0.69 -6.51
C LEU A 40 1.88 -0.03 -5.52
N ALA A 41 2.25 -1.28 -5.80
CA ALA A 41 3.16 -2.04 -4.94
C ALA A 41 4.51 -1.34 -4.80
N ASP A 42 5.04 -0.80 -5.90
CA ASP A 42 6.32 -0.08 -5.88
C ASP A 42 6.24 1.17 -4.98
N ILE A 43 5.12 1.89 -5.01
CA ILE A 43 4.91 3.06 -4.15
C ILE A 43 4.85 2.64 -2.68
N GLU A 44 4.15 1.54 -2.39
CA GLU A 44 4.09 1.04 -1.01
C GLU A 44 5.47 0.59 -0.53
N ASP A 45 6.30 0.04 -1.40
CA ASP A 45 7.69 -0.29 -1.04
C ASP A 45 8.48 0.98 -0.69
N ALA A 46 8.28 2.07 -1.43
CA ALA A 46 8.93 3.35 -1.12
C ALA A 46 8.48 3.89 0.23
N HIS A 47 7.20 3.78 0.55
CA HIS A 47 6.68 4.16 1.87
C HIS A 47 7.30 3.29 2.96
N ALA A 48 7.40 1.98 2.73
CA ALA A 48 8.02 1.07 3.69
C ALA A 48 9.46 1.48 3.97
N GLU A 49 10.21 1.86 2.94
CA GLU A 49 11.60 2.30 3.09
C GLU A 49 11.70 3.53 3.98
N HIS A 50 10.75 4.47 3.86
CA HIS A 50 10.72 5.64 4.75
C HIS A 50 10.62 5.19 6.21
N TRP A 51 9.76 4.22 6.51
CA TRP A 51 9.60 3.76 7.89
C TRP A 51 10.81 2.97 8.39
N VAL A 52 11.48 2.23 7.50
CA VAL A 52 12.75 1.58 7.84
C VAL A 52 13.78 2.64 8.27
N GLU A 53 13.88 3.73 7.51
CA GLU A 53 14.79 4.81 7.85
C GLU A 53 14.44 5.45 9.20
N LYS A 54 13.15 5.68 9.46
CA LYS A 54 12.72 6.25 10.73
C LYS A 54 13.00 5.33 11.90
N LEU A 55 12.73 4.04 11.74
CA LEU A 55 13.04 3.06 12.79
C LEU A 55 14.53 3.01 13.09
N ASN A 56 15.37 3.07 12.05
CA ASN A 56 16.82 3.14 12.23
C ASN A 56 17.24 4.41 12.99
N GLU A 57 16.66 5.56 12.65
CA GLU A 57 16.98 6.83 13.33
C GLU A 57 16.70 6.74 14.83
N TYR A 58 15.63 6.06 15.20
CA TYR A 58 15.22 5.95 16.61
C TYR A 58 15.75 4.70 17.30
N GLY A 59 16.61 3.95 16.63
CA GLY A 59 17.23 2.77 17.23
C GLY A 59 16.26 1.60 17.50
N VAL A 60 15.17 1.53 16.75
CA VAL A 60 14.20 0.44 16.89
C VAL A 60 14.57 -0.68 15.93
N GLU A 61 14.61 -1.90 16.44
CA GLU A 61 14.94 -3.06 15.62
C GLU A 61 13.88 -3.29 14.55
N ILE A 62 14.33 -3.53 13.31
CA ILE A 62 13.45 -3.74 12.18
C ILE A 62 13.17 -5.23 12.03
N PRO A 63 11.90 -5.65 12.07
CA PRO A 63 11.58 -7.05 11.90
C PRO A 63 11.88 -7.52 10.48
N PRO A 64 12.14 -8.81 10.28
CA PRO A 64 12.35 -9.32 8.92
C PRO A 64 11.09 -9.14 8.08
N ALA A 65 11.29 -8.93 6.78
CA ALA A 65 10.16 -8.79 5.87
C ALA A 65 9.37 -10.09 5.80
N PRO A 66 8.04 -10.01 5.71
CA PRO A 66 7.22 -11.21 5.60
C PRO A 66 7.51 -11.95 4.31
N THR A 67 7.43 -13.27 4.33
CA THR A 67 7.69 -14.12 3.17
C THR A 67 6.41 -14.71 2.59
N ARG A 68 5.28 -14.50 3.23
CA ARG A 68 3.98 -14.98 2.74
C ARG A 68 2.89 -14.00 3.16
N LEU A 69 1.78 -14.02 2.40
CA LEU A 69 0.62 -13.18 2.70
C LEU A 69 0.00 -13.60 4.02
N ASP A 70 -0.58 -12.63 4.74
CA ASP A 70 -1.36 -12.99 5.90
C ASP A 70 -2.65 -13.69 5.44
N PRO A 71 -3.34 -14.39 6.37
CA PRO A 71 -4.52 -15.19 5.96
C PRO A 71 -5.64 -14.38 5.32
N GLN A 72 -5.88 -13.14 5.77
CA GLN A 72 -6.94 -12.31 5.18
C GLN A 72 -6.58 -11.89 3.77
N ASP A 73 -5.32 -11.50 3.55
CA ASP A 73 -4.86 -11.10 2.22
C ASP A 73 -4.85 -12.30 1.28
N GLN A 74 -4.48 -13.47 1.79
CA GLN A 74 -4.54 -14.68 0.97
C GLN A 74 -5.97 -14.97 0.52
N LYS A 75 -6.96 -14.72 1.38
CA LYS A 75 -8.37 -14.87 0.99
C LYS A 75 -8.75 -13.92 -0.13
N LEU A 76 -8.28 -12.68 -0.07
CA LEU A 76 -8.55 -11.70 -1.14
C LEU A 76 -7.98 -12.19 -2.47
N VAL A 77 -6.75 -12.70 -2.45
CA VAL A 77 -6.12 -13.22 -3.67
C VAL A 77 -6.89 -14.43 -4.19
N ASN A 78 -7.29 -15.33 -3.29
CA ASN A 78 -8.06 -16.53 -3.69
C ASN A 78 -9.40 -16.12 -4.31
N THR A 79 -10.07 -15.12 -3.73
CA THR A 79 -11.33 -14.61 -4.26
C THR A 79 -11.13 -13.99 -5.65
N ALA A 80 -10.06 -13.21 -5.81
CA ALA A 80 -9.75 -12.60 -7.10
C ALA A 80 -9.49 -13.67 -8.17
N ARG A 81 -8.82 -14.75 -7.80
CA ARG A 81 -8.56 -15.86 -8.74
C ARG A 81 -9.83 -16.58 -9.15
N SER A 82 -10.75 -16.78 -8.22
CA SER A 82 -11.95 -17.60 -8.51
C SER A 82 -13.08 -16.78 -9.10
N THR A 83 -13.26 -15.52 -8.71
CA THR A 83 -14.40 -14.70 -9.14
C THR A 83 -14.01 -13.41 -9.83
N GLY A 84 -12.70 -13.11 -9.94
CA GLY A 84 -12.20 -11.93 -10.63
C GLY A 84 -11.84 -10.81 -9.67
N LEU A 85 -10.94 -9.93 -10.13
CA LEU A 85 -10.43 -8.81 -9.35
C LEU A 85 -11.55 -7.88 -8.88
N ASN A 86 -12.61 -7.71 -9.70
CA ASN A 86 -13.72 -6.83 -9.34
C ASN A 86 -14.32 -7.16 -7.98
N SER A 87 -14.28 -8.44 -7.59
CA SER A 87 -14.86 -8.89 -6.33
C SER A 87 -14.19 -8.33 -5.09
N VAL A 88 -12.93 -7.88 -5.21
CA VAL A 88 -12.16 -7.40 -4.06
C VAL A 88 -11.84 -5.91 -4.12
N LEU A 89 -12.20 -5.22 -5.21
CA LEU A 89 -11.83 -3.80 -5.38
C LEU A 89 -12.38 -2.90 -4.27
N GLY A 90 -13.61 -3.14 -3.83
CA GLY A 90 -14.19 -2.36 -2.74
C GLY A 90 -13.40 -2.48 -1.45
N THR A 91 -12.93 -3.68 -1.13
CA THR A 91 -12.10 -3.94 0.03
C THR A 91 -10.76 -3.23 -0.10
N LEU A 92 -10.15 -3.25 -1.30
CA LEU A 92 -8.88 -2.57 -1.53
C LEU A 92 -9.03 -1.05 -1.35
N GLU A 93 -10.14 -0.50 -1.84
CA GLU A 93 -10.42 0.93 -1.66
C GLU A 93 -10.53 1.28 -0.18
N GLU A 94 -11.20 0.45 0.61
CA GLU A 94 -11.33 0.67 2.05
C GLU A 94 -9.97 0.60 2.76
N ILE A 95 -9.13 -0.35 2.38
CA ILE A 95 -7.80 -0.49 2.97
C ILE A 95 -6.99 0.80 2.74
N GLU A 96 -7.02 1.32 1.51
CA GLU A 96 -6.29 2.54 1.18
C GLU A 96 -6.81 3.75 1.95
N GLY A 97 -8.14 3.85 2.09
CA GLY A 97 -8.73 4.94 2.88
C GLY A 97 -8.32 4.89 4.35
N ALA A 98 -8.28 3.69 4.93
CA ALA A 98 -7.85 3.51 6.30
C ALA A 98 -6.36 3.88 6.47
N ASN A 99 -5.52 3.48 5.51
CA ASN A 99 -4.09 3.81 5.55
C ASN A 99 -3.86 5.32 5.41
N ALA A 100 -4.62 6.00 4.56
CA ALA A 100 -4.54 7.45 4.44
C ALA A 100 -4.87 8.12 5.77
N GLY A 101 -5.95 7.69 6.44
CA GLY A 101 -6.33 8.23 7.74
C GLY A 101 -5.28 8.02 8.81
N MET A 102 -4.59 6.87 8.75
CA MET A 102 -3.52 6.55 9.69
C MET A 102 -2.39 7.58 9.65
N TYR A 103 -2.12 8.15 8.47
CA TYR A 103 -1.01 9.09 8.30
C TYR A 103 -1.38 10.55 8.48
N ASP A 104 -2.66 10.89 8.49
CA ASP A 104 -3.09 12.29 8.57
C ASP A 104 -2.54 13.02 9.80
N ASP A 105 -2.42 12.33 10.94
CA ASP A 105 -1.96 12.92 12.18
C ASP A 105 -0.54 12.48 12.55
N GLU A 106 0.19 11.89 11.61
CA GLU A 106 1.53 11.40 11.91
C GLU A 106 2.59 12.41 11.43
N PRO A 107 3.23 13.15 12.36
CA PRO A 107 4.21 14.17 11.95
C PRO A 107 5.46 13.62 11.28
N GLU A 108 5.77 12.34 11.46
CA GLU A 108 6.95 11.73 10.84
C GLU A 108 6.67 11.13 9.46
N ALA A 109 5.41 11.14 9.01
CA ALA A 109 5.09 10.68 7.67
C ALA A 109 5.48 11.73 6.65
N LEU A 110 5.83 11.30 5.44
CA LEU A 110 6.00 12.23 4.33
C LEU A 110 4.63 12.82 3.99
N GLU A 111 4.60 14.10 3.62
CA GLU A 111 3.34 14.76 3.26
C GLU A 111 2.63 14.04 2.12
N SER A 112 3.39 13.42 1.24
CA SER A 112 2.83 12.68 0.10
C SER A 112 2.12 11.39 0.48
N MET A 113 2.42 10.82 1.65
CA MET A 113 1.86 9.51 2.01
C MET A 113 0.34 9.47 2.05
N PRO A 114 -0.35 10.34 2.79
CA PRO A 114 -1.82 10.29 2.77
C PRO A 114 -2.40 10.66 1.40
N ILE A 115 -1.70 11.49 0.64
CA ILE A 115 -2.13 11.84 -0.72
C ILE A 115 -2.03 10.63 -1.63
N ASP A 116 -0.91 9.90 -1.56
CA ASP A 116 -0.70 8.69 -2.35
C ASP A 116 -1.78 7.65 -2.04
N GLU A 117 -2.07 7.43 -0.76
CA GLU A 117 -3.06 6.43 -0.37
C GLU A 117 -4.45 6.79 -0.87
N ARG A 118 -4.81 8.09 -0.87
CA ARG A 118 -6.10 8.53 -1.42
C ARG A 118 -6.15 8.38 -2.93
N GLU A 119 -5.04 8.60 -3.63
CA GLU A 119 -4.96 8.33 -5.07
C GLU A 119 -5.12 6.86 -5.37
N HIS A 120 -4.54 6.00 -4.55
CA HIS A 120 -4.66 4.55 -4.72
C HIS A 120 -6.13 4.12 -4.56
N ALA A 121 -6.84 4.70 -3.59
CA ALA A 121 -8.26 4.45 -3.43
C ALA A 121 -9.04 4.83 -4.68
N GLU A 122 -8.70 5.98 -5.30
CA GLU A 122 -9.32 6.41 -6.56
C GLU A 122 -9.05 5.44 -7.71
N VAL A 123 -7.83 4.88 -7.76
CA VAL A 123 -7.49 3.88 -8.77
C VAL A 123 -8.43 2.68 -8.64
N PHE A 124 -8.62 2.18 -7.43
CA PHE A 124 -9.51 1.04 -7.21
C PHE A 124 -10.97 1.37 -7.51
N ARG A 125 -11.41 2.59 -7.18
CA ARG A 125 -12.76 3.04 -7.53
C ARG A 125 -12.95 3.09 -9.03
N SER A 126 -11.97 3.59 -9.77
CA SER A 126 -12.03 3.65 -11.22
C SER A 126 -12.13 2.25 -11.83
N MET A 127 -11.41 1.31 -11.28
CA MET A 127 -11.50 -0.08 -11.72
C MET A 127 -12.91 -0.65 -11.49
N GLN A 128 -13.54 -0.32 -10.36
CA GLN A 128 -14.89 -0.78 -10.03
C GLN A 128 -15.94 -0.26 -11.02
N THR A 129 -15.79 1.01 -11.41
CA THR A 129 -16.77 1.66 -12.29
C THR A 129 -16.47 1.44 -13.76
N GLY A 130 -15.33 0.80 -14.09
CA GLY A 130 -14.92 0.58 -15.47
C GLY A 130 -14.44 1.84 -16.18
N THR A 131 -14.13 2.90 -15.43
CA THR A 131 -13.58 4.12 -16.02
C THR A 131 -12.08 3.98 -16.22
N THR A 132 -11.49 4.91 -16.97
CA THR A 132 -10.04 4.90 -17.23
C THR A 132 -9.28 5.01 -15.91
N ILE A 133 -8.28 4.16 -15.75
CA ILE A 133 -7.42 4.19 -14.56
C ILE A 133 -6.62 5.49 -14.57
N PRO A 134 -6.70 6.31 -13.49
CA PRO A 134 -5.93 7.56 -13.44
C PRO A 134 -4.43 7.28 -13.45
N LYS A 135 -3.67 8.25 -13.91
CA LYS A 135 -2.22 8.15 -13.87
C LYS A 135 -1.75 8.06 -12.41
N ILE A 136 -0.93 7.07 -12.14
CA ILE A 136 -0.39 6.84 -10.80
C ILE A 136 0.90 7.63 -10.67
N THR A 137 1.02 8.43 -9.60
CA THR A 137 2.18 9.29 -9.38
C THR A 137 2.98 8.80 -8.18
N SER A 138 4.25 8.53 -8.39
CA SER A 138 5.15 8.07 -7.32
C SER A 138 5.86 9.27 -6.69
N ARG A 139 5.18 9.98 -5.81
CA ARG A 139 5.74 11.18 -5.17
C ARG A 139 6.90 10.88 -4.26
N ALA A 140 6.79 9.79 -3.50
CA ALA A 140 7.85 9.40 -2.58
C ALA A 140 9.15 9.10 -3.30
N ALA A 141 9.09 8.46 -4.48
CA ALA A 141 10.27 8.13 -5.26
C ALA A 141 10.91 9.36 -5.93
N THR A 142 10.12 10.40 -6.21
CA THR A 142 10.64 11.59 -6.89
C THR A 142 11.32 12.57 -5.94
N THR A 143 11.21 12.40 -4.65
CA THR A 143 11.84 13.31 -3.68
C THR A 143 13.25 12.90 -3.29
N SER A 144 13.77 11.84 -3.87
CA SER A 144 15.06 11.27 -3.49
C SER A 144 16.24 11.78 -4.30
N THR A 145 16.08 12.78 -5.11
CA THR A 145 17.18 13.32 -5.92
C THR A 145 18.14 14.19 -5.14
#